data_dbbdec6d523239803c5d5e921d5d7e1e
#
_entry.id   dbbdec6d523239803c5d5e921d5d7e1e
#
_cell.length_a   1.000
_cell.length_b   1.000
_cell.length_c   1.000
_cell.angle_alpha   90.00
_cell.angle_beta   90.00
_cell.angle_gamma   90.00
#
_symmetry.space_group_name_H-M   'P 1'
#
loop_
_entity.id
_entity.type
_entity.pdbx_description
1 polymer ?
#
loop_
_entity_poly.entity_id
_entity_poly.type
_entity_poly.pdbx_seq_one_letter_code
_entity_poly.pdbx_strand_id
1 'polypeptide(L)'
;MQQILFLTNMEQTAAYLQDALKLAQQTQDAVAGQVLYVPSDTEWTKEMEKQLQQAEVVIFPWMGTGLSTKFLSESSSYLLANKKKHVYLMTGNPEDVLHGGLSEEELKRINDYYKFGGLQNWTNLWLWLA
;
A
#
# COMPACT_ATOMS: atom_id res chain seq x y z
N MET A 1 -11.58 -13.46 -2.77
CA MET A 1 -11.40 -12.28 -1.87
C MET A 1 -9.93 -11.90 -1.84
N GLN A 2 -9.64 -10.65 -2.16
CA GLN A 2 -8.27 -10.18 -2.28
C GLN A 2 -7.78 -9.62 -0.95
N GLN A 3 -6.63 -10.11 -0.47
CA GLN A 3 -5.99 -9.59 0.73
C GLN A 3 -5.16 -8.37 0.36
N ILE A 4 -5.43 -7.26 1.01
CA ILE A 4 -4.81 -5.97 0.70
C ILE A 4 -3.99 -5.51 1.90
N LEU A 5 -2.75 -5.09 1.66
CA LEU A 5 -1.88 -4.55 2.69
C LEU A 5 -1.45 -3.14 2.30
N PHE A 6 -1.71 -2.19 3.18
CA PHE A 6 -1.12 -0.85 3.11
C PHE A 6 0.00 -0.77 4.14
N LEU A 7 1.15 -0.31 3.71
CA LEU A 7 2.33 -0.16 4.55
C LEU A 7 2.86 1.26 4.37
N THR A 8 2.84 2.05 5.43
CA THR A 8 3.15 3.49 5.34
C THR A 8 4.06 3.95 6.47
N ASN A 9 4.90 4.94 6.19
CA ASN A 9 5.73 5.60 7.19
C ASN A 9 5.07 6.86 7.77
N MET A 10 3.82 7.13 7.39
CA MET A 10 3.07 8.29 7.86
C MET A 10 1.99 7.87 8.85
N GLU A 11 2.18 8.22 10.12
CA GLU A 11 1.28 7.82 11.20
C GLU A 11 -0.16 8.28 10.95
N GLN A 12 -0.34 9.52 10.52
CA GLN A 12 -1.66 10.08 10.26
C GLN A 12 -2.34 9.38 9.08
N THR A 13 -1.58 9.10 8.02
CA THR A 13 -2.09 8.35 6.87
C THR A 13 -2.54 6.96 7.28
N ALA A 14 -1.77 6.29 8.13
CA ALA A 14 -2.14 4.98 8.65
C ALA A 14 -3.48 5.03 9.38
N ALA A 15 -3.69 6.04 10.22
CA ALA A 15 -4.95 6.21 10.96
C ALA A 15 -6.13 6.41 10.02
N TYR A 16 -5.99 7.27 9.02
CA TYR A 16 -7.06 7.51 8.04
C TYR A 16 -7.36 6.28 7.19
N LEU A 17 -6.34 5.54 6.80
CA LEU A 17 -6.53 4.30 6.04
C LEU A 17 -7.26 3.24 6.86
N GLN A 18 -6.99 3.16 8.16
CA GLN A 18 -7.72 2.26 9.05
C GLN A 18 -9.18 2.65 9.19
N ASP A 19 -9.47 3.96 9.32
CA ASP A 19 -10.84 4.45 9.37
C ASP A 19 -11.58 4.14 8.06
N ALA A 20 -10.91 4.35 6.93
CA ALA A 20 -11.48 4.04 5.62
C ALA A 20 -11.76 2.54 5.47
N LEU A 21 -10.87 1.68 6.00
CA LEU A 21 -11.08 0.24 5.98
C LEU A 21 -12.33 -0.15 6.77
N LYS A 22 -12.52 0.42 7.95
CA LYS A 22 -13.72 0.17 8.76
C LYS A 22 -14.99 0.53 8.02
N LEU A 23 -15.01 1.69 7.35
CA LEU A 23 -16.15 2.12 6.56
C LEU A 23 -16.40 1.19 5.37
N ALA A 24 -15.34 0.77 4.69
CA ALA A 24 -15.44 -0.16 3.58
C ALA A 24 -16.03 -1.50 4.03
N GLN A 25 -15.59 -1.99 5.18
CA GLN A 25 -16.09 -3.25 5.76
C GLN A 25 -17.56 -3.15 6.18
N GLN A 26 -18.03 -1.98 6.58
CA GLN A 26 -19.46 -1.75 6.85
C GLN A 26 -20.30 -1.82 5.58
N THR A 27 -19.72 -1.44 4.44
CA THR A 27 -20.40 -1.46 3.15
C THR A 27 -20.36 -2.85 2.52
N GLN A 28 -19.23 -3.54 2.67
CA GLN A 28 -19.02 -4.86 2.09
C GLN A 28 -18.13 -5.71 3.02
N ASP A 29 -18.71 -6.73 3.63
CA ASP A 29 -18.03 -7.58 4.61
C ASP A 29 -16.82 -8.31 4.04
N ALA A 30 -16.77 -8.47 2.73
CA ALA A 30 -15.70 -9.21 2.06
C ALA A 30 -14.39 -8.41 1.93
N VAL A 31 -14.36 -7.14 2.34
CA VAL A 31 -13.12 -6.36 2.28
C VAL A 31 -12.15 -6.87 3.34
N ALA A 32 -11.05 -7.44 2.89
CA ALA A 32 -10.02 -7.99 3.76
C ALA A 32 -8.72 -7.21 3.57
N GLY A 33 -8.18 -6.70 4.65
CA GLY A 33 -6.95 -5.93 4.55
C GLY A 33 -6.38 -5.57 5.89
N GLN A 34 -5.21 -4.95 5.84
CA GLN A 34 -4.46 -4.54 7.00
C GLN A 34 -3.69 -3.27 6.68
N VAL A 35 -3.51 -2.43 7.68
CA VAL A 35 -2.69 -1.22 7.57
C VAL A 35 -1.56 -1.33 8.58
N LEU A 36 -0.32 -1.20 8.12
CA LEU A 36 0.86 -1.22 8.97
C LEU A 36 1.55 0.14 8.93
N TYR A 37 1.81 0.68 10.12
CA TYR A 37 2.64 1.86 10.25
C TYR A 37 4.06 1.42 10.55
N VAL A 38 5.01 1.88 9.72
CA VAL A 38 6.44 1.62 9.93
C VAL A 38 7.19 2.96 9.97
N PRO A 39 7.88 3.27 11.09
CA PRO A 39 8.72 4.46 11.14
C PRO A 39 9.78 4.43 10.03
N SER A 40 10.23 5.61 9.61
CA SER A 40 11.16 5.75 8.48
C SER A 40 12.52 5.06 8.66
N ASP A 41 12.89 4.77 9.90
CA ASP A 41 14.13 4.07 10.23
C ASP A 41 13.95 2.55 10.42
N THR A 42 12.76 2.05 10.13
CA THR A 42 12.46 0.63 10.30
C THR A 42 13.29 -0.22 9.33
N GLU A 43 13.87 -1.29 9.85
CA GLU A 43 14.58 -2.25 9.03
C GLU A 43 13.63 -3.34 8.54
N TRP A 44 13.97 -3.92 7.38
CA TRP A 44 13.23 -5.05 6.83
C TRP A 44 13.41 -6.28 7.72
N THR A 45 12.33 -6.96 8.09
CA THR A 45 12.34 -8.12 8.96
C THR A 45 11.62 -9.31 8.33
N LYS A 46 11.88 -10.49 8.84
CA LYS A 46 11.16 -11.70 8.43
C LYS A 46 9.68 -11.64 8.77
N GLU A 47 9.33 -10.93 9.83
CA GLU A 47 7.94 -10.71 10.21
C GLU A 47 7.19 -9.94 9.13
N MET A 48 7.83 -8.91 8.56
CA MET A 48 7.28 -8.16 7.44
C MET A 48 7.11 -9.05 6.21
N GLU A 49 8.06 -9.93 5.93
CA GLU A 49 7.95 -10.87 4.82
C GLU A 49 6.71 -11.77 4.97
N LYS A 50 6.44 -12.25 6.18
CA LYS A 50 5.25 -13.07 6.42
C LYS A 50 3.96 -12.31 6.13
N GLN A 51 3.90 -11.04 6.52
CA GLN A 51 2.73 -10.21 6.25
C GLN A 51 2.57 -9.95 4.76
N LEU A 52 3.65 -9.70 4.05
CA LEU A 52 3.63 -9.52 2.61
C LEU A 52 3.25 -10.82 1.89
N GLN A 53 3.66 -11.96 2.42
CA GLN A 53 3.33 -13.27 1.84
C GLN A 53 1.83 -13.50 1.79
N GLN A 54 1.11 -13.05 2.80
CA GLN A 54 -0.35 -13.20 2.89
C GLN A 54 -1.10 -12.22 2.00
N ALA A 55 -0.49 -11.10 1.64
CA ALA A 55 -1.13 -10.07 0.84
C ALA A 55 -1.05 -10.40 -0.65
N GLU A 56 -2.12 -10.07 -1.38
CA GLU A 56 -2.16 -10.18 -2.83
C GLU A 56 -1.80 -8.86 -3.50
N VAL A 57 -2.14 -7.74 -2.84
CA VAL A 57 -1.79 -6.39 -3.29
C VAL A 57 -1.16 -5.65 -2.13
N VAL A 58 -0.03 -5.01 -2.37
CA VAL A 58 0.68 -4.23 -1.36
C VAL A 58 0.85 -2.80 -1.86
N ILE A 59 0.41 -1.84 -1.07
CA ILE A 59 0.49 -0.42 -1.41
C ILE A 59 1.28 0.30 -0.33
N PHE A 60 2.28 1.07 -0.75
CA PHE A 60 3.17 1.82 0.14
C PHE A 60 2.93 3.32 -0.03
N PRO A 61 1.97 3.93 0.71
CA PRO A 61 1.91 5.39 0.78
C PRO A 61 3.11 5.88 1.58
N TRP A 62 4.02 6.58 0.93
CA TRP A 62 5.30 6.92 1.53
C TRP A 62 5.64 8.38 1.32
N MET A 63 6.17 9.03 2.34
CA MET A 63 6.58 10.43 2.25
C MET A 63 8.09 10.56 2.39
N GLY A 64 8.68 11.33 1.48
CA GLY A 64 10.08 11.71 1.53
C GLY A 64 11.04 10.65 1.04
N THR A 65 12.32 11.03 1.05
CA THR A 65 13.44 10.19 0.65
C THR A 65 14.01 9.38 1.82
N GLY A 66 13.29 9.35 2.94
CA GLY A 66 13.74 8.73 4.18
C GLY A 66 13.67 7.22 4.22
N LEU A 67 13.32 6.59 3.10
CA LEU A 67 13.47 5.14 2.97
C LEU A 67 14.94 4.81 3.05
N SER A 68 15.33 3.98 4.03
CA SER A 68 16.66 3.40 3.94
C SER A 68 16.72 2.68 2.61
N THR A 69 17.77 2.90 1.86
CA THR A 69 17.98 2.23 0.58
C THR A 69 17.86 0.72 0.73
N LYS A 70 18.26 0.22 1.87
CA LYS A 70 18.18 -1.19 2.20
C LYS A 70 16.73 -1.69 2.32
N PHE A 71 15.86 -0.95 3.02
CA PHE A 71 14.45 -1.32 3.14
C PHE A 71 13.78 -1.37 1.77
N LEU A 72 13.99 -0.33 0.96
CA LEU A 72 13.42 -0.25 -0.38
C LEU A 72 13.91 -1.40 -1.25
N SER A 73 15.22 -1.68 -1.23
CA SER A 73 15.83 -2.73 -2.03
C SER A 73 15.32 -4.12 -1.62
N GLU A 74 15.29 -4.41 -0.33
CA GLU A 74 14.85 -5.72 0.17
C GLU A 74 13.37 -5.96 -0.05
N SER A 75 12.51 -4.97 0.24
CA SER A 75 11.07 -5.10 0.01
C SER A 75 10.76 -5.27 -1.47
N SER A 76 11.36 -4.45 -2.32
CA SER A 76 11.16 -4.51 -3.77
C SER A 76 11.61 -5.86 -4.34
N SER A 77 12.78 -6.35 -3.92
CA SER A 77 13.29 -7.65 -4.37
C SER A 77 12.34 -8.78 -3.99
N TYR A 78 11.83 -8.76 -2.76
CA TYR A 78 10.88 -9.77 -2.30
C TYR A 78 9.59 -9.76 -3.13
N LEU A 79 9.03 -8.57 -3.34
CA LEU A 79 7.76 -8.42 -4.05
C LEU A 79 7.88 -8.84 -5.51
N LEU A 80 8.98 -8.48 -6.18
CA LEU A 80 9.23 -8.86 -7.56
C LEU A 80 9.48 -10.37 -7.68
N ALA A 81 10.27 -10.94 -6.79
CA ALA A 81 10.58 -12.37 -6.81
C ALA A 81 9.34 -13.23 -6.61
N ASN A 82 8.37 -12.75 -5.83
CA ASN A 82 7.13 -13.46 -5.54
C ASN A 82 5.95 -13.01 -6.42
N LYS A 83 6.22 -12.19 -7.43
CA LYS A 83 5.23 -11.71 -8.41
C LYS A 83 4.02 -11.05 -7.74
N LYS A 84 4.25 -10.33 -6.66
CA LYS A 84 3.19 -9.62 -5.93
C LYS A 84 2.82 -8.32 -6.62
N LYS A 85 1.53 -8.05 -6.72
CA LYS A 85 1.05 -6.74 -7.17
C LYS A 85 1.39 -5.70 -6.11
N HIS A 86 2.10 -4.66 -6.50
CA HIS A 86 2.53 -3.63 -5.55
C HIS A 86 2.82 -2.31 -6.23
N VAL A 87 2.74 -1.24 -5.42
CA VAL A 87 3.08 0.11 -5.86
C VAL A 87 3.58 0.93 -4.68
N TYR A 88 4.64 1.70 -4.90
CA TYR A 88 5.14 2.67 -3.94
C TYR A 88 4.63 4.06 -4.34
N LEU A 89 3.70 4.59 -3.56
CA LEU A 89 3.11 5.92 -3.81
C LEU A 89 3.96 6.98 -3.11
N MET A 90 5.08 7.28 -3.71
CA MET A 90 6.00 8.31 -3.21
C MET A 90 5.66 9.65 -3.86
N THR A 91 5.97 10.75 -3.17
CA THR A 91 5.76 12.08 -3.74
C THR A 91 6.68 12.25 -4.95
N GLY A 92 6.08 12.41 -6.13
CA GLY A 92 6.85 12.55 -7.35
C GLY A 92 6.02 12.32 -8.61
N ASN A 93 6.71 12.24 -9.72
CA ASN A 93 6.10 12.00 -11.02
C ASN A 93 5.59 10.57 -11.08
N PRO A 94 4.33 10.32 -11.54
CA PRO A 94 3.81 8.96 -11.70
C PRO A 94 4.70 8.04 -12.55
N GLU A 95 5.52 8.60 -13.43
CA GLU A 95 6.44 7.85 -14.26
C GLU A 95 7.59 7.21 -13.47
N ASP A 96 7.90 7.76 -12.29
CA ASP A 96 8.99 7.30 -11.44
C ASP A 96 8.53 6.33 -10.35
N VAL A 97 7.26 5.90 -10.39
CA VAL A 97 6.69 5.03 -9.37
C VAL A 97 7.21 3.61 -9.52
N LEU A 98 7.78 3.08 -8.44
CA LEU A 98 8.17 1.67 -8.37
C LEU A 98 6.90 0.82 -8.23
N HIS A 99 6.75 -0.17 -9.09
CA HIS A 99 5.57 -1.03 -9.06
C HIS A 99 5.86 -2.38 -9.74
N GLY A 100 4.95 -3.32 -9.56
CA GLY A 100 4.99 -4.59 -10.27
C GLY A 100 3.64 -5.27 -10.26
N GLY A 101 3.34 -6.02 -11.31
CA GLY A 101 2.13 -6.83 -11.42
C GLY A 101 0.83 -6.08 -11.64
N LEU A 102 0.85 -4.75 -11.66
CA LEU A 102 -0.33 -3.92 -11.87
C LEU A 102 -0.37 -3.41 -13.30
N SER A 103 -1.60 -3.33 -13.86
CA SER A 103 -1.80 -2.71 -15.17
C SER A 103 -1.69 -1.19 -15.08
N GLU A 104 -1.54 -0.53 -16.22
CA GLU A 104 -1.52 0.94 -16.27
C GLU A 104 -2.82 1.54 -15.72
N GLU A 105 -3.95 0.91 -16.02
CA GLU A 105 -5.25 1.35 -15.51
C GLU A 105 -5.32 1.22 -13.99
N GLU A 106 -4.87 0.10 -13.45
CA GLU A 106 -4.84 -0.12 -12.01
C GLU A 106 -3.95 0.90 -11.30
N LEU A 107 -2.75 1.15 -11.86
CA LEU A 107 -1.82 2.14 -11.31
C LEU A 107 -2.42 3.53 -11.30
N LYS A 108 -3.04 3.93 -12.40
CA LYS A 108 -3.68 5.25 -12.50
C LYS A 108 -4.79 5.40 -11.47
N ARG A 109 -5.63 4.38 -11.34
CA ARG A 109 -6.76 4.41 -10.42
C ARG A 109 -6.33 4.49 -8.96
N ILE A 110 -5.34 3.69 -8.58
CA ILE A 110 -4.77 3.75 -7.24
C ILE A 110 -4.18 5.13 -6.97
N ASN A 111 -3.42 5.65 -7.92
CA ASN A 111 -2.80 6.96 -7.78
C ASN A 111 -3.83 8.08 -7.68
N ASP A 112 -4.89 8.03 -8.46
CA ASP A 112 -5.96 9.04 -8.43
C ASP A 112 -6.69 9.04 -7.09
N TYR A 113 -7.10 7.87 -6.59
CA TYR A 113 -7.74 7.79 -5.28
C TYR A 113 -6.84 8.33 -4.18
N TYR A 114 -5.57 7.98 -4.22
CA TYR A 114 -4.62 8.42 -3.22
C TYR A 114 -4.34 9.92 -3.31
N LYS A 115 -4.12 10.42 -4.52
CA LYS A 115 -3.79 11.83 -4.78
C LYS A 115 -4.92 12.79 -4.37
N PHE A 116 -6.14 12.45 -4.75
CA PHE A 116 -7.30 13.25 -4.36
C PHE A 116 -7.63 13.13 -2.88
N GLY A 117 -7.30 11.99 -2.29
CA GLY A 117 -7.33 11.80 -0.85
C GLY A 117 -8.70 11.94 -0.23
N GLY A 118 -8.68 12.01 1.10
CA GLY A 118 -9.89 12.11 1.89
C GLY A 118 -10.50 10.74 2.19
N LEU A 119 -11.31 10.71 3.25
CA LEU A 119 -11.88 9.46 3.74
C LEU A 119 -12.72 8.74 2.69
N GLN A 120 -13.51 9.49 1.91
CA GLN A 120 -14.38 8.91 0.89
C GLN A 120 -13.59 8.25 -0.24
N ASN A 121 -12.55 8.92 -0.74
CA ASN A 121 -11.72 8.37 -1.81
C ASN A 121 -10.96 7.13 -1.35
N TRP A 122 -10.44 7.14 -0.13
CA TRP A 122 -9.71 6.01 0.41
C TRP A 122 -10.64 4.83 0.73
N THR A 123 -11.85 5.10 1.20
CA THR A 123 -12.87 4.07 1.37
C THR A 123 -13.19 3.42 0.02
N ASN A 124 -13.36 4.22 -1.03
CA ASN A 124 -13.61 3.72 -2.38
C ASN A 124 -12.41 2.91 -2.91
N LEU A 125 -11.19 3.30 -2.58
CA LEU A 125 -10.01 2.55 -2.95
C LEU A 125 -10.03 1.14 -2.34
N TRP A 126 -10.34 1.02 -1.05
CA TRP A 126 -10.50 -0.27 -0.40
C TRP A 126 -11.56 -1.13 -1.09
N LEU A 127 -12.73 -0.53 -1.36
CA LEU A 127 -13.83 -1.24 -2.01
C LEU A 127 -13.46 -1.71 -3.41
N TRP A 128 -12.77 -0.89 -4.16
CA TRP A 128 -12.36 -1.25 -5.51
C TRP A 128 -11.29 -2.34 -5.52
N LEU A 129 -10.35 -2.30 -4.57
CA LEU A 129 -9.29 -3.32 -4.47
C LEU A 129 -9.81 -4.67 -3.98
N ALA A 130 -10.91 -4.67 -3.29
CA ALA A 130 -11.50 -5.90 -2.75
C ALA A 130 -12.05 -6.84 -3.84
#